data_0ced8c8a93e8ca6041712a27137eed16
#
_entry.id   0ced8c8a93e8ca6041712a27137eed16
#
_cell.length_a   1.000
_cell.length_b   1.000
_cell.length_c   1.000
_cell.angle_alpha   90.00
_cell.angle_beta   90.00
_cell.angle_gamma   90.00
#
_symmetry.space_group_name_H-M   'P 1'
#
loop_
_entity.id
_entity.type
_entity.pdbx_description
1 polymer ?
#
loop_
_entity_poly.entity_id
_entity_poly.type
_entity_poly.pdbx_seq_one_letter_code
_entity_poly.pdbx_strand_id
1 'polypeptide(L)'
;ARRDNPKYSAGKTKVLRNIFDVLDEDIDVLVELIGGIDDAKTLISSSFEKKIPVVTANKAVIYEYGDILFREASNNGVDFLFEASVCAGTPSINLLKNDLAGNKFLSIKGMLNGPSNFIISQMEDGMSFEDSLSFAQENGYAEADPTFDIDGIDAAHKISILSNIVFGSPLPPNEFLIEGISNITKPVSYTHLTLPTRHGG
;
A
#
# COMPACT_ATOMS: atom_id res chain seq x y z
N ALA A 1 18.88 5.04 -7.84
CA ALA A 1 18.28 6.19 -7.15
C ALA A 1 18.11 7.34 -8.13
N ARG A 2 16.97 8.06 -8.08
CA ARG A 2 16.70 9.20 -8.97
C ARG A 2 17.56 10.45 -8.67
N ARG A 3 18.27 10.48 -7.53
CA ARG A 3 19.15 11.59 -7.13
C ARG A 3 20.39 11.06 -6.44
N ASP A 4 21.54 11.68 -6.73
CA ASP A 4 22.77 11.43 -5.98
C ASP A 4 22.55 11.87 -4.52
N ASN A 5 22.63 10.94 -3.58
CA ASN A 5 22.56 11.26 -2.16
C ASN A 5 23.98 11.25 -1.57
N PRO A 6 24.57 12.42 -1.25
CA PRO A 6 25.93 12.50 -0.76
C PRO A 6 26.16 11.82 0.60
N LYS A 7 25.07 11.46 1.31
CA LYS A 7 25.15 10.69 2.57
C LYS A 7 25.29 9.18 2.33
N TYR A 8 25.15 8.69 1.10
CA TYR A 8 25.28 7.29 0.77
C TYR A 8 26.60 7.01 0.08
N SER A 9 27.48 6.29 0.75
CA SER A 9 28.61 5.64 0.09
C SER A 9 28.16 4.27 -0.35
N ALA A 10 28.10 4.03 -1.67
CA ALA A 10 27.71 2.75 -2.24
C ALA A 10 28.75 1.63 -1.95
N GLY A 11 29.93 1.96 -1.43
CA GLY A 11 31.00 0.99 -1.19
C GLY A 11 31.38 0.27 -2.48
N LYS A 12 31.24 -1.06 -2.49
CA LYS A 12 31.46 -1.89 -3.67
C LYS A 12 30.22 -2.08 -4.54
N THR A 13 29.07 -1.51 -4.15
CA THR A 13 27.80 -1.64 -4.87
C THR A 13 27.85 -0.84 -6.15
N LYS A 14 27.50 -1.46 -7.26
CA LYS A 14 27.39 -0.78 -8.56
C LYS A 14 26.18 0.18 -8.52
N VAL A 15 26.40 1.41 -8.93
CA VAL A 15 25.37 2.44 -9.03
C VAL A 15 25.08 2.72 -10.49
N LEU A 16 23.84 2.50 -10.90
CA LEU A 16 23.36 2.75 -12.25
C LEU A 16 22.54 4.06 -12.27
N ARG A 17 22.63 4.80 -13.36
CA ARG A 17 21.91 6.08 -13.51
C ARG A 17 20.55 5.91 -14.14
N ASN A 18 20.42 4.98 -15.08
CA ASN A 18 19.12 4.59 -15.65
C ASN A 18 18.62 3.36 -14.91
N ILE A 19 17.34 3.40 -14.49
CA ILE A 19 16.72 2.30 -13.74
C ILE A 19 16.62 1.01 -14.53
N PHE A 20 16.48 1.11 -15.86
CA PHE A 20 16.35 -0.06 -16.73
C PHE A 20 17.67 -0.78 -16.98
N ASP A 21 18.82 -0.10 -16.79
CA ASP A 21 20.14 -0.73 -16.95
C ASP A 21 20.35 -1.86 -15.93
N VAL A 22 19.60 -1.89 -14.83
CA VAL A 22 19.65 -2.97 -13.83
C VAL A 22 19.28 -4.33 -14.43
N LEU A 23 18.46 -4.34 -15.46
CA LEU A 23 18.03 -5.57 -16.14
C LEU A 23 19.11 -6.20 -17.03
N ASP A 24 20.20 -5.50 -17.28
CA ASP A 24 21.36 -6.01 -18.03
C ASP A 24 22.47 -6.53 -17.09
N GLU A 25 22.25 -6.43 -15.77
CA GLU A 25 23.14 -6.96 -14.76
C GLU A 25 22.73 -8.41 -14.39
N ASP A 26 23.70 -9.16 -13.88
CA ASP A 26 23.48 -10.51 -13.34
C ASP A 26 22.89 -10.39 -11.92
N ILE A 27 21.56 -10.39 -11.84
CA ILE A 27 20.82 -10.24 -10.60
C ILE A 27 19.84 -11.39 -10.37
N ASP A 28 19.72 -11.83 -9.14
CA ASP A 28 18.81 -12.91 -8.73
C ASP A 28 17.39 -12.40 -8.43
N VAL A 29 17.26 -11.13 -8.03
CA VAL A 29 15.98 -10.52 -7.66
C VAL A 29 16.02 -9.00 -7.86
N LEU A 30 14.94 -8.44 -8.38
CA LEU A 30 14.73 -6.99 -8.44
C LEU A 30 13.92 -6.53 -7.24
N VAL A 31 14.41 -5.51 -6.52
CA VAL A 31 13.64 -4.80 -5.47
C VAL A 31 13.25 -3.42 -5.99
N GLU A 32 11.95 -3.23 -6.29
CA GLU A 32 11.41 -1.98 -6.81
C GLU A 32 10.88 -1.10 -5.67
N LEU A 33 11.49 0.06 -5.50
CA LEU A 33 11.15 1.07 -4.48
C LEU A 33 11.19 2.50 -5.08
N ILE A 34 11.01 2.62 -6.40
CA ILE A 34 11.18 3.91 -7.09
C ILE A 34 9.96 4.83 -6.95
N GLY A 35 8.80 4.26 -6.69
CA GLY A 35 7.52 4.97 -6.69
C GLY A 35 7.07 5.41 -8.09
N GLY A 36 5.87 6.00 -8.17
CA GLY A 36 5.21 6.27 -9.44
C GLY A 36 4.62 5.00 -10.07
N ILE A 37 4.07 5.10 -11.26
CA ILE A 37 3.30 4.01 -11.86
C ILE A 37 3.99 3.50 -13.14
N ASP A 38 4.20 4.36 -14.13
CA ASP A 38 4.60 3.94 -15.49
C ASP A 38 5.98 3.29 -15.56
N ASP A 39 6.98 3.95 -15.01
CA ASP A 39 8.36 3.43 -14.96
C ASP A 39 8.43 2.13 -14.15
N ALA A 40 7.74 2.10 -13.00
CA ALA A 40 7.72 0.94 -12.12
C ALA A 40 7.03 -0.26 -12.80
N LYS A 41 5.86 -0.04 -13.42
CA LYS A 41 5.14 -1.07 -14.18
C LYS A 41 6.01 -1.64 -15.30
N THR A 42 6.67 -0.78 -16.07
CA THR A 42 7.53 -1.19 -17.19
C THR A 42 8.73 -1.99 -16.70
N LEU A 43 9.39 -1.53 -15.62
CA LEU A 43 10.53 -2.21 -15.03
C LEU A 43 10.16 -3.61 -14.50
N ILE A 44 9.02 -3.72 -13.80
CA ILE A 44 8.51 -4.98 -13.25
C ILE A 44 8.20 -5.97 -14.38
N SER A 45 7.44 -5.55 -15.40
CA SER A 45 7.09 -6.41 -16.54
C SER A 45 8.33 -6.91 -17.29
N SER A 46 9.29 -6.00 -17.54
CA SER A 46 10.56 -6.38 -18.21
C SER A 46 11.42 -7.34 -17.38
N SER A 47 11.34 -7.25 -16.03
CA SER A 47 11.98 -8.22 -15.13
C SER A 47 11.39 -9.61 -15.30
N PHE A 48 10.06 -9.72 -15.36
CA PHE A 48 9.40 -11.01 -15.56
C PHE A 48 9.77 -11.66 -16.89
N GLU A 49 9.87 -10.90 -17.98
CA GLU A 49 10.32 -11.37 -19.28
C GLU A 49 11.74 -11.96 -19.23
N LYS A 50 12.60 -11.37 -18.42
CA LYS A 50 13.97 -11.85 -18.15
C LYS A 50 14.06 -12.94 -17.07
N LYS A 51 12.93 -13.44 -16.58
CA LYS A 51 12.85 -14.46 -15.52
C LYS A 51 13.45 -14.02 -14.19
N ILE A 52 13.38 -12.72 -13.89
CA ILE A 52 13.87 -12.15 -12.64
C ILE A 52 12.68 -11.94 -11.70
N PRO A 53 12.67 -12.58 -10.53
CA PRO A 53 11.67 -12.34 -9.49
C PRO A 53 11.67 -10.89 -9.00
N VAL A 54 10.51 -10.37 -8.60
CA VAL A 54 10.37 -8.98 -8.18
C VAL A 54 9.77 -8.88 -6.78
N VAL A 55 10.36 -8.00 -5.97
CA VAL A 55 9.80 -7.52 -4.69
C VAL A 55 9.47 -6.05 -4.84
N THR A 56 8.23 -5.63 -4.55
CA THR A 56 7.84 -4.22 -4.60
C THR A 56 7.10 -3.78 -3.34
N ALA A 57 7.28 -2.52 -2.96
CA ALA A 57 6.47 -1.83 -1.96
C ALA A 57 5.49 -0.83 -2.61
N ASN A 58 5.41 -0.80 -3.94
CA ASN A 58 4.68 0.19 -4.70
C ASN A 58 3.18 -0.13 -4.78
N LYS A 59 2.43 0.34 -3.79
CA LYS A 59 0.98 0.17 -3.70
C LYS A 59 0.25 0.63 -4.96
N ALA A 60 0.66 1.77 -5.53
CA ALA A 60 -0.03 2.36 -6.68
C ALA A 60 0.05 1.46 -7.92
N VAL A 61 1.22 0.85 -8.17
CA VAL A 61 1.40 -0.10 -9.28
C VAL A 61 0.56 -1.36 -9.07
N ILE A 62 0.51 -1.88 -7.84
CA ILE A 62 -0.30 -3.07 -7.54
C ILE A 62 -1.80 -2.77 -7.68
N TYR A 63 -2.24 -1.59 -7.22
CA TYR A 63 -3.63 -1.17 -7.34
C TYR A 63 -4.06 -1.02 -8.80
N GLU A 64 -3.24 -0.36 -9.62
CA GLU A 64 -3.58 -0.04 -11.02
C GLU A 64 -3.38 -1.22 -11.98
N TYR A 65 -2.29 -1.98 -11.79
CA TYR A 65 -1.87 -3.03 -12.73
C TYR A 65 -1.69 -4.41 -12.11
N GLY A 66 -2.11 -4.61 -10.86
CA GLY A 66 -1.88 -5.86 -10.14
C GLY A 66 -2.32 -7.10 -10.92
N ASP A 67 -3.52 -7.09 -11.49
CA ASP A 67 -4.03 -8.23 -12.27
C ASP A 67 -3.20 -8.58 -13.49
N ILE A 68 -2.66 -7.56 -14.16
CA ILE A 68 -1.79 -7.76 -15.32
C ILE A 68 -0.45 -8.34 -14.84
N LEU A 69 0.14 -7.72 -13.81
CA LEU A 69 1.44 -8.11 -13.27
C LEU A 69 1.41 -9.52 -12.65
N PHE A 70 0.33 -9.89 -11.95
CA PHE A 70 0.18 -11.25 -11.42
C PHE A 70 0.11 -12.30 -12.52
N ARG A 71 -0.59 -12.02 -13.62
CA ARG A 71 -0.63 -12.90 -14.79
C ARG A 71 0.71 -12.98 -15.50
N GLU A 72 1.39 -11.86 -15.69
CA GLU A 72 2.72 -11.81 -16.30
C GLU A 72 3.74 -12.62 -15.48
N ALA A 73 3.77 -12.44 -14.16
CA ALA A 73 4.63 -13.21 -13.27
C ALA A 73 4.35 -14.72 -13.36
N SER A 74 3.06 -15.10 -13.28
CA SER A 74 2.64 -16.49 -13.39
C SER A 74 3.02 -17.11 -14.76
N ASN A 75 2.77 -16.41 -15.85
CA ASN A 75 3.10 -16.88 -17.20
C ASN A 75 4.60 -17.04 -17.40
N ASN A 76 5.40 -16.23 -16.72
CA ASN A 76 6.85 -16.29 -16.76
C ASN A 76 7.45 -17.27 -15.75
N GLY A 77 6.65 -17.79 -14.80
CA GLY A 77 7.08 -18.72 -13.77
C GLY A 77 8.03 -18.09 -12.76
N VAL A 78 7.80 -16.81 -12.40
CA VAL A 78 8.62 -16.05 -11.45
C VAL A 78 7.78 -15.55 -10.27
N ASP A 79 8.43 -15.37 -9.13
CA ASP A 79 7.78 -14.83 -7.94
C ASP A 79 7.59 -13.32 -8.05
N PHE A 80 6.41 -12.87 -7.60
CA PHE A 80 6.07 -11.46 -7.44
C PHE A 80 5.59 -11.21 -6.01
N LEU A 81 6.42 -10.54 -5.22
CA LEU A 81 6.21 -10.29 -3.80
C LEU A 81 5.95 -8.80 -3.57
N PHE A 82 4.89 -8.49 -2.82
CA PHE A 82 4.43 -7.10 -2.61
C PHE A 82 3.89 -6.85 -1.20
N GLU A 83 4.41 -7.58 -0.20
CA GLU A 83 3.97 -7.49 1.20
C GLU A 83 3.95 -6.06 1.72
N ALA A 84 5.01 -5.30 1.47
CA ALA A 84 5.16 -3.92 1.95
C ALA A 84 4.26 -2.89 1.21
N SER A 85 3.52 -3.30 0.18
CA SER A 85 2.56 -2.42 -0.49
C SER A 85 1.32 -2.13 0.35
N VAL A 86 0.98 -3.04 1.30
CA VAL A 86 -0.15 -2.88 2.23
C VAL A 86 0.33 -3.13 3.64
N CYS A 87 0.01 -2.22 4.57
CA CYS A 87 0.37 -2.30 5.99
C CYS A 87 1.88 -2.40 6.30
N ALA A 88 2.74 -1.94 5.38
CA ALA A 88 4.19 -1.86 5.54
C ALA A 88 4.82 -3.17 6.06
N GLY A 89 5.39 -3.17 7.27
CA GLY A 89 6.04 -4.33 7.87
C GLY A 89 5.10 -5.36 8.52
N THR A 90 3.78 -5.13 8.49
CA THR A 90 2.81 -6.10 9.04
C THR A 90 2.52 -7.17 7.98
N PRO A 91 2.73 -8.48 8.26
CA PRO A 91 2.60 -9.54 7.28
C PRO A 91 1.13 -9.88 6.97
N SER A 92 0.43 -8.94 6.33
CA SER A 92 -0.99 -9.06 6.02
C SER A 92 -1.27 -9.87 4.77
N ILE A 93 -0.49 -9.65 3.72
CA ILE A 93 -0.66 -10.32 2.42
C ILE A 93 -0.25 -11.78 2.52
N ASN A 94 0.90 -12.07 3.12
CA ASN A 94 1.37 -13.44 3.31
C ASN A 94 0.38 -14.25 4.16
N LEU A 95 -0.13 -13.67 5.25
CA LEU A 95 -1.14 -14.28 6.10
C LEU A 95 -2.39 -14.67 5.29
N LEU A 96 -2.92 -13.76 4.48
CA LEU A 96 -4.14 -14.00 3.68
C LEU A 96 -3.91 -15.02 2.56
N LYS A 97 -2.77 -14.94 1.87
CA LYS A 97 -2.47 -15.80 0.71
C LYS A 97 -2.07 -17.22 1.09
N ASN A 98 -1.34 -17.37 2.18
CA ASN A 98 -0.69 -18.63 2.54
C ASN A 98 -1.29 -19.24 3.81
N ASP A 99 -1.21 -18.54 4.94
CA ASP A 99 -1.59 -19.13 6.23
C ASP A 99 -3.11 -19.36 6.35
N LEU A 100 -3.90 -18.48 5.74
CA LEU A 100 -5.36 -18.55 5.77
C LEU A 100 -5.97 -19.02 4.43
N ALA A 101 -5.17 -19.54 3.50
CA ALA A 101 -5.63 -19.92 2.16
C ALA A 101 -6.77 -20.96 2.15
N GLY A 102 -6.84 -21.83 3.17
CA GLY A 102 -7.90 -22.82 3.32
C GLY A 102 -9.21 -22.30 3.92
N ASN A 103 -9.27 -21.02 4.30
CA ASN A 103 -10.43 -20.42 4.94
C ASN A 103 -11.37 -19.75 3.94
N LYS A 104 -12.66 -19.72 4.26
CA LYS A 104 -13.65 -18.92 3.55
C LYS A 104 -13.79 -17.57 4.21
N PHE A 105 -13.36 -16.53 3.52
CA PHE A 105 -13.54 -15.15 3.97
C PHE A 105 -14.95 -14.66 3.72
N LEU A 106 -15.53 -13.97 4.69
CA LEU A 106 -16.86 -13.35 4.59
C LEU A 106 -16.78 -11.84 4.47
N SER A 107 -15.78 -11.21 5.07
CA SER A 107 -15.54 -9.77 5.00
C SER A 107 -14.12 -9.44 5.43
N ILE A 108 -13.64 -8.27 4.99
CA ILE A 108 -12.42 -7.62 5.48
C ILE A 108 -12.84 -6.28 6.08
N LYS A 109 -12.37 -5.99 7.27
CA LYS A 109 -12.58 -4.71 7.96
C LYS A 109 -11.30 -4.34 8.69
N GLY A 110 -10.92 -3.06 8.67
CA GLY A 110 -9.74 -2.60 9.37
C GLY A 110 -9.49 -1.12 9.20
N MET A 111 -8.63 -0.57 10.06
CA MET A 111 -8.07 0.76 9.91
C MET A 111 -6.77 0.62 9.08
N LEU A 112 -6.79 1.12 7.85
CA LEU A 112 -5.71 0.92 6.89
C LEU A 112 -4.85 2.17 6.63
N ASN A 113 -5.20 3.30 7.25
CA ASN A 113 -4.48 4.56 7.09
C ASN A 113 -4.11 5.15 8.45
N GLY A 114 -2.80 5.35 8.68
CA GLY A 114 -2.27 5.88 9.94
C GLY A 114 -2.67 7.31 10.23
N PRO A 115 -2.45 8.26 9.29
CA PRO A 115 -2.87 9.66 9.46
C PRO A 115 -4.35 9.80 9.81
N SER A 116 -5.24 9.16 9.06
CA SER A 116 -6.70 9.19 9.34
C SER A 116 -7.03 8.62 10.72
N ASN A 117 -6.41 7.52 11.10
CA ASN A 117 -6.60 6.94 12.44
C ASN A 117 -6.18 7.91 13.54
N PHE A 118 -5.03 8.56 13.37
CA PHE A 118 -4.52 9.53 14.33
C PHE A 118 -5.48 10.73 14.47
N ILE A 119 -5.91 11.32 13.34
CA ILE A 119 -6.84 12.45 13.32
C ILE A 119 -8.15 12.10 14.02
N ILE A 120 -8.75 10.95 13.68
CA ILE A 120 -10.02 10.52 14.28
C ILE A 120 -9.84 10.31 15.79
N SER A 121 -8.75 9.72 16.24
CA SER A 121 -8.48 9.53 17.67
C SER A 121 -8.38 10.86 18.43
N GLN A 122 -7.72 11.88 17.84
CA GLN A 122 -7.68 13.23 18.46
C GLN A 122 -9.08 13.88 18.51
N MET A 123 -9.89 13.66 17.47
CA MET A 123 -11.28 14.14 17.46
C MET A 123 -12.14 13.45 18.54
N GLU A 124 -11.94 12.17 18.81
CA GLU A 124 -12.59 11.43 19.90
C GLU A 124 -12.22 12.02 21.26
N ASP A 125 -10.96 12.46 21.43
CA ASP A 125 -10.47 13.14 22.63
C ASP A 125 -10.97 14.60 22.75
N GLY A 126 -11.67 15.11 21.74
CA GLY A 126 -12.39 16.40 21.78
C GLY A 126 -11.82 17.49 20.91
N MET A 127 -10.75 17.25 20.15
CA MET A 127 -10.22 18.22 19.19
C MET A 127 -11.17 18.41 17.99
N SER A 128 -11.09 19.56 17.32
CA SER A 128 -11.72 19.74 16.02
C SER A 128 -10.98 18.94 14.93
N PHE A 129 -11.59 18.75 13.77
CA PHE A 129 -10.89 18.11 12.63
C PHE A 129 -9.67 18.93 12.21
N GLU A 130 -9.82 20.25 12.10
CA GLU A 130 -8.77 21.17 11.68
C GLU A 130 -7.58 21.16 12.66
N ASP A 131 -7.86 21.19 13.97
CA ASP A 131 -6.81 21.14 14.99
C ASP A 131 -6.11 19.77 14.99
N SER A 132 -6.87 18.69 14.83
CA SER A 132 -6.35 17.32 14.77
C SER A 132 -5.47 17.11 13.54
N LEU A 133 -5.84 17.67 12.39
CA LEU A 133 -5.05 17.62 11.17
C LEU A 133 -3.75 18.42 11.31
N SER A 134 -3.84 19.66 11.83
CA SER A 134 -2.66 20.49 12.11
C SER A 134 -1.70 19.79 13.06
N PHE A 135 -2.22 19.19 14.10
CA PHE A 135 -1.43 18.43 15.06
C PHE A 135 -0.79 17.18 14.45
N ALA A 136 -1.49 16.50 13.56
CA ALA A 136 -0.93 15.37 12.80
C ALA A 136 0.23 15.80 11.90
N GLN A 137 0.11 16.95 11.23
CA GLN A 137 1.16 17.51 10.37
C GLN A 137 2.39 17.96 11.18
N GLU A 138 2.21 18.66 12.28
CA GLU A 138 3.29 19.10 13.17
C GLU A 138 4.09 17.94 13.75
N ASN A 139 3.43 16.81 14.02
CA ASN A 139 4.08 15.62 14.56
C ASN A 139 4.56 14.63 13.47
N GLY A 140 4.41 14.99 12.19
CA GLY A 140 4.90 14.18 11.07
C GLY A 140 4.06 12.93 10.78
N TYR A 141 2.84 12.84 11.28
CA TYR A 141 1.89 11.78 10.94
C TYR A 141 1.19 12.04 9.60
N ALA A 142 0.95 13.30 9.25
CA ALA A 142 0.39 13.70 7.97
C ALA A 142 1.37 14.60 7.21
N GLU A 143 1.37 14.49 5.88
CA GLU A 143 2.15 15.35 5.01
C GLU A 143 1.51 16.73 4.86
N ALA A 144 2.25 17.68 4.23
CA ALA A 144 1.74 19.03 3.97
C ALA A 144 0.51 19.01 3.06
N ASP A 145 0.45 18.09 2.09
CA ASP A 145 -0.76 17.78 1.34
C ASP A 145 -1.33 16.45 1.84
N PRO A 146 -2.34 16.48 2.72
CA PRO A 146 -2.91 15.28 3.33
C PRO A 146 -4.04 14.66 2.50
N THR A 147 -4.37 15.21 1.34
CA THR A 147 -5.56 14.87 0.52
C THR A 147 -5.69 13.36 0.30
N PHE A 148 -4.59 12.69 -0.02
CA PHE A 148 -4.58 11.25 -0.27
C PHE A 148 -5.03 10.41 0.92
N ASP A 149 -4.75 10.90 2.13
CA ASP A 149 -5.13 10.25 3.39
C ASP A 149 -6.56 10.64 3.81
N ILE A 150 -6.85 11.95 3.85
CA ILE A 150 -8.14 12.44 4.40
C ILE A 150 -9.33 12.18 3.48
N ASP A 151 -9.11 12.07 2.16
CA ASP A 151 -10.16 11.71 1.20
C ASP A 151 -10.37 10.19 1.07
N GLY A 152 -9.60 9.39 1.83
CA GLY A 152 -9.75 7.93 1.89
C GLY A 152 -9.13 7.17 0.72
N ILE A 153 -8.37 7.83 -0.15
CA ILE A 153 -7.78 7.22 -1.36
C ILE A 153 -6.74 6.16 -1.00
N ASP A 154 -5.89 6.43 -0.01
CA ASP A 154 -4.91 5.44 0.48
C ASP A 154 -5.59 4.18 1.02
N ALA A 155 -6.64 4.36 1.83
CA ALA A 155 -7.40 3.23 2.37
C ALA A 155 -8.12 2.45 1.26
N ALA A 156 -8.67 3.14 0.26
CA ALA A 156 -9.32 2.54 -0.90
C ALA A 156 -8.35 1.65 -1.72
N HIS A 157 -7.14 2.12 -1.99
CA HIS A 157 -6.12 1.31 -2.66
C HIS A 157 -5.79 0.05 -1.87
N LYS A 158 -5.58 0.17 -0.56
CA LYS A 158 -5.23 -0.96 0.30
C LYS A 158 -6.35 -1.98 0.39
N ILE A 159 -7.60 -1.56 0.59
CA ILE A 159 -8.72 -2.48 0.67
C ILE A 159 -9.01 -3.17 -0.67
N SER A 160 -8.80 -2.48 -1.80
CA SER A 160 -8.92 -3.08 -3.12
C SER A 160 -7.90 -4.20 -3.33
N ILE A 161 -6.64 -3.97 -2.98
CA ILE A 161 -5.58 -5.00 -3.05
C ILE A 161 -5.94 -6.21 -2.17
N LEU A 162 -6.31 -5.97 -0.92
CA LEU A 162 -6.69 -7.05 0.01
C LEU A 162 -7.94 -7.82 -0.48
N SER A 163 -8.92 -7.12 -1.02
CA SER A 163 -10.13 -7.74 -1.57
C SER A 163 -9.82 -8.61 -2.79
N ASN A 164 -8.94 -8.18 -3.65
CA ASN A 164 -8.49 -8.99 -4.78
C ASN A 164 -7.83 -10.30 -4.31
N ILE A 165 -6.96 -10.22 -3.30
CA ILE A 165 -6.28 -11.39 -2.73
C ILE A 165 -7.29 -12.38 -2.15
N VAL A 166 -8.29 -11.89 -1.41
CA VAL A 166 -9.18 -12.73 -0.61
C VAL A 166 -10.38 -13.24 -1.40
N PHE A 167 -10.93 -12.42 -2.28
CA PHE A 167 -12.16 -12.73 -3.03
C PHE A 167 -11.89 -13.03 -4.51
N GLY A 168 -10.64 -12.85 -4.98
CA GLY A 168 -10.28 -13.07 -6.38
C GLY A 168 -10.95 -12.09 -7.35
N SER A 169 -11.44 -10.97 -6.86
CA SER A 169 -12.12 -9.94 -7.65
C SER A 169 -11.48 -8.59 -7.40
N PRO A 170 -10.82 -7.99 -8.40
CA PRO A 170 -10.34 -6.63 -8.27
C PRO A 170 -11.52 -5.68 -8.10
N LEU A 171 -11.35 -4.68 -7.25
CA LEU A 171 -12.31 -3.60 -7.07
C LEU A 171 -11.77 -2.36 -7.80
N PRO A 172 -12.25 -2.07 -9.02
CA PRO A 172 -11.86 -0.85 -9.70
C PRO A 172 -12.35 0.40 -8.96
N PRO A 173 -11.65 1.53 -9.06
CA PRO A 173 -11.90 2.73 -8.27
C PRO A 173 -13.33 3.28 -8.34
N ASN A 174 -14.02 3.03 -9.44
CA ASN A 174 -15.38 3.51 -9.73
C ASN A 174 -16.49 2.53 -9.33
N GLU A 175 -16.15 1.39 -8.77
CA GLU A 175 -17.11 0.35 -8.40
C GLU A 175 -17.38 0.25 -6.88
N PHE A 176 -16.73 1.06 -6.07
CA PHE A 176 -16.97 1.10 -4.63
C PHE A 176 -16.98 2.53 -4.08
N LEU A 177 -17.71 2.70 -2.98
CA LEU A 177 -17.83 4.00 -2.32
C LEU A 177 -16.52 4.33 -1.60
N ILE A 178 -16.01 5.54 -1.84
CA ILE A 178 -14.90 6.12 -1.10
C ILE A 178 -15.45 7.36 -0.40
N GLU A 179 -15.33 7.40 0.92
CA GLU A 179 -15.67 8.56 1.73
C GLU A 179 -14.45 9.00 2.54
N GLY A 180 -14.14 10.29 2.46
CA GLY A 180 -13.11 10.91 3.28
C GLY A 180 -13.56 11.17 4.70
N ILE A 181 -12.61 11.58 5.54
CA ILE A 181 -12.86 11.88 6.96
C ILE A 181 -13.14 13.36 7.23
N SER A 182 -13.02 14.23 6.24
CA SER A 182 -13.15 15.69 6.42
C SER A 182 -14.52 16.14 6.93
N ASN A 183 -15.56 15.36 6.66
CA ASN A 183 -16.94 15.64 7.07
C ASN A 183 -17.38 14.84 8.31
N ILE A 184 -16.48 14.08 8.92
CA ILE A 184 -16.80 13.29 10.12
C ILE A 184 -16.95 14.23 11.31
N THR A 185 -18.05 14.08 12.04
CA THR A 185 -18.30 14.77 13.30
C THR A 185 -18.14 13.80 14.48
N LYS A 186 -17.90 14.33 15.67
CA LYS A 186 -17.72 13.54 16.90
C LYS A 186 -18.81 12.47 17.13
N PRO A 187 -20.11 12.71 16.89
CA PRO A 187 -21.14 11.67 17.01
C PRO A 187 -20.99 10.53 15.99
N VAL A 188 -20.46 10.82 14.80
CA VAL A 188 -20.28 9.83 13.71
C VAL A 188 -19.10 8.92 14.01
N SER A 189 -17.98 9.47 14.51
CA SER A 189 -16.83 8.66 14.91
C SER A 189 -17.19 7.63 15.97
N TYR A 190 -18.00 8.02 16.95
CA TYR A 190 -18.41 7.15 18.05
C TYR A 190 -19.38 6.03 17.62
N THR A 191 -20.20 6.25 16.59
CA THR A 191 -21.24 5.29 16.19
C THR A 191 -20.81 4.35 15.07
N HIS A 192 -19.86 4.75 14.21
CA HIS A 192 -19.53 4.01 12.98
C HIS A 192 -18.11 3.47 12.94
N LEU A 193 -17.18 4.05 13.68
CA LEU A 193 -15.75 3.69 13.64
C LEU A 193 -15.29 2.83 14.83
N THR A 194 -16.04 2.77 15.90
CA THR A 194 -15.76 1.83 16.98
C THR A 194 -16.07 0.41 16.52
N LEU A 195 -15.05 -0.37 16.23
CA LEU A 195 -15.21 -1.82 16.10
C LEU A 195 -15.82 -2.33 17.41
N PRO A 196 -16.89 -3.14 17.37
CA PRO A 196 -17.39 -3.78 18.56
C PRO A 196 -16.27 -4.71 19.08
N THR A 197 -15.55 -4.28 20.12
CA THR A 197 -14.72 -5.17 20.91
C THR A 197 -15.66 -6.18 21.55
N ARG A 198 -15.80 -7.36 20.95
CA ARG A 198 -16.36 -8.49 21.66
C ARG A 198 -15.44 -8.78 22.84
N HIS A 199 -15.84 -8.38 24.01
CA HIS A 199 -15.36 -9.03 25.21
C HIS A 199 -15.80 -10.48 25.10
N GLY A 200 -14.86 -11.38 24.76
CA GLY A 200 -15.08 -12.79 24.86
C GLY A 200 -15.34 -13.13 26.31
N GLY A 201 -16.49 -13.66 26.60
CA GLY A 201 -16.72 -14.44 27.81
C GLY A 201 -16.15 -15.83 27.65
#